data_0aa483a5b75db40bb7a782919925001a
#
_entry.id   0aa483a5b75db40bb7a782919925001a
#
_cell.length_a   1.000
_cell.length_b   1.000
_cell.length_c   1.000
_cell.angle_alpha   90.00
_cell.angle_beta   90.00
_cell.angle_gamma   90.00
#
_symmetry.space_group_name_H-M   'P 1'
#
loop_
_entity.id
_entity.type
_entity.pdbx_description
1 polymer ?
#
loop_
_entity_poly.entity_id
_entity_poly.type
_entity_poly.pdbx_seq_one_letter_code
_entity_poly.pdbx_strand_id
1 'polypeptide(L)' 'MSTAEICTVIVALLALLVNVVFVTFQVTWTLAKDQKDKKKK' A
#
# COMPACT_ATOMS: atom_id res chain seq x y z
N MET A 1 0.73 -0.46 29.96
CA MET A 1 0.34 -1.12 28.72
C MET A 1 0.54 -2.62 28.84
N SER A 2 -0.42 -3.36 28.38
CA SER A 2 -0.31 -4.80 28.42
C SER A 2 0.33 -5.31 27.14
N THR A 3 0.84 -6.52 27.21
CA THR A 3 1.47 -7.14 26.06
C THR A 3 0.49 -7.25 24.91
N ALA A 4 -0.77 -7.55 25.21
CA ALA A 4 -1.78 -7.69 24.17
C ALA A 4 -1.98 -6.38 23.43
N GLU A 5 -1.96 -5.28 24.17
CA GLU A 5 -2.11 -3.97 23.53
C GLU A 5 -0.94 -3.66 22.62
N ILE A 6 0.25 -3.99 23.07
CA ILE A 6 1.44 -3.74 22.28
C ILE A 6 1.40 -4.56 21.00
N CYS A 7 1.02 -5.83 21.11
CA CYS A 7 0.90 -6.68 19.94
C CYS A 7 -0.11 -6.13 18.96
N THR A 8 -1.25 -5.66 19.46
CA THR A 8 -2.29 -5.11 18.61
C THR A 8 -1.79 -3.89 17.86
N VAL A 9 -1.05 -3.03 18.53
CA VAL A 9 -0.52 -1.82 17.90
C VAL A 9 0.48 -2.20 16.80
N ILE A 10 1.34 -3.14 17.10
CA ILE A 10 2.34 -3.56 16.12
C ILE A 10 1.67 -4.15 14.89
N VAL A 11 0.69 -5.01 15.09
CA VAL A 11 -0.02 -5.62 13.97
C VAL A 11 -0.74 -4.55 13.15
N ALA A 12 -1.36 -3.59 13.83
CA ALA A 12 -2.05 -2.51 13.12
C ALA A 12 -1.09 -1.69 12.28
N LEU A 13 0.09 -1.39 12.82
CA LEU A 13 1.08 -0.64 12.07
C LEU A 13 1.56 -1.41 10.85
N LEU A 14 1.82 -2.69 11.03
CA LEU A 14 2.26 -3.52 9.91
C LEU A 14 1.18 -3.60 8.84
N ALA A 15 -0.06 -3.77 9.26
CA ALA A 15 -1.17 -3.83 8.31
C ALA A 15 -1.30 -2.53 7.54
N LEU A 16 -1.11 -1.41 8.21
CA LEU A 16 -1.18 -0.11 7.57
C LEU A 16 -0.07 0.03 6.52
N LEU A 17 1.14 -0.38 6.87
CA LEU A 17 2.24 -0.30 5.93
C LEU A 17 1.97 -1.15 4.69
N VAL A 18 1.50 -2.36 4.90
CA VAL A 18 1.19 -3.25 3.79
C VAL A 18 0.11 -2.64 2.91
N ASN A 19 -0.90 -2.06 3.53
CA ASN A 19 -1.99 -1.43 2.78
C ASN A 19 -1.48 -0.30 1.92
N VAL A 20 -0.66 0.58 2.49
CA VAL A 20 -0.14 1.72 1.76
C VAL A 20 0.68 1.26 0.55
N VAL A 21 1.55 0.29 0.79
CA VAL A 21 2.39 -0.24 -0.30
C VAL A 21 1.53 -0.88 -1.37
N PHE A 22 0.53 -1.65 -0.95
CA PHE A 22 -0.33 -2.35 -1.88
C PHE A 22 -1.11 -1.38 -2.75
N VAL A 23 -1.71 -0.37 -2.13
CA VAL A 23 -2.50 0.62 -2.87
C VAL A 23 -1.60 1.40 -3.81
N THR A 24 -0.43 1.80 -3.34
CA THR A 24 0.51 2.53 -4.18
C THR A 24 0.89 1.69 -5.39
N PHE A 25 1.14 0.41 -5.17
CA PHE A 25 1.51 -0.46 -6.27
C PHE A 25 0.39 -0.58 -7.29
N GLN A 26 -0.85 -0.71 -6.82
CA GLN A 26 -1.99 -0.82 -7.72
C GLN A 26 -2.16 0.44 -8.55
N VAL A 27 -2.06 1.59 -7.91
CA VAL A 27 -2.22 2.86 -8.60
C VAL A 27 -1.13 3.02 -9.65
N THR A 28 0.09 2.70 -9.27
CA THR A 28 1.21 2.80 -10.22
C THR A 28 0.99 1.88 -11.40
N TRP A 29 0.54 0.67 -11.13
CA TRP A 29 0.31 -0.28 -12.19
C TRP A 29 -0.76 0.23 -13.17
N THR A 30 -1.85 0.74 -12.63
CA THR A 30 -2.94 1.25 -13.45
C THR A 30 -2.48 2.43 -14.29
N LEU A 31 -1.74 3.34 -13.67
CA LEU A 31 -1.25 4.50 -14.40
C LEU A 31 -0.26 4.09 -15.49
N ALA A 32 0.57 3.11 -15.19
CA ALA A 32 1.53 2.65 -16.18
C ALA A 32 0.83 2.07 -17.38
N LYS A 33 -0.25 1.34 -17.15
CA LYS A 33 -0.98 0.77 -18.27
C LYS A 33 -1.64 1.86 -19.10
N ASP A 34 -2.19 2.85 -18.43
CA ASP A 34 -2.81 3.95 -19.13
C ASP A 34 -1.81 4.72 -19.95
N GLN A 35 -0.68 5.03 -19.38
CA GLN A 35 0.35 5.76 -20.07
C GLN A 35 0.85 5.00 -21.29
N LYS A 36 0.96 3.71 -21.13
CA LYS A 36 1.43 2.91 -22.21
C LYS A 36 0.52 3.05 -23.43
N ASP A 37 -0.75 3.13 -23.17
CA ASP A 37 -1.71 3.27 -24.22
C ASP A 37 -1.63 4.63 -24.87
N LYS A 38 -1.50 5.66 -24.09
CA LYS A 38 -1.43 7.00 -24.57
C LYS A 38 -0.14 7.36 -25.16
N LYS A 39 0.74 7.06 -24.63
CA LYS A 39 2.02 7.36 -25.00
C LYS A 39 2.32 8.36 -25.91
N LYS A 40 2.45 8.92 -26.11
CA LYS A 40 2.68 9.67 -26.73
C LYS A 40 3.45 10.45 -26.68
N LYS A 41 3.82 10.69 -26.56
CA LYS A 41 4.50 11.34 -26.51
C LYS A 41 5.04 11.57 -26.55
#